data_de49170ce7c17c9fe182b1e8ea9514bf
#
_entry.id   de49170ce7c17c9fe182b1e8ea9514bf
#
_cell.length_a   1.000
_cell.length_b   1.000
_cell.length_c   1.000
_cell.angle_alpha   90.00
_cell.angle_beta   90.00
_cell.angle_gamma   90.00
#
_symmetry.space_group_name_H-M   'P 1'
#
loop_
_entity.id
_entity.type
_entity.pdbx_description
1 polymer ?
#
loop_
_entity_poly.entity_id
_entity_poly.type
_entity_poly.pdbx_seq_one_letter_code
_entity_poly.pdbx_strand_id
1 'polypeptide(L)'
;MRTRKTHQTELVMQAVSALDHPTANDVLKAVHEQDPAVSRATVFRVLAEAAQSGELQRLALAGSSDCFDITLRTHAHMVCLGCGAVCDVETPDTNSLKENAVLVSGGRIDACHVQFFGLCPECNQKNQ
;
A
#
# COMPACT_ATOMS: atom_id res chain seq x y z
N MET A 1 7.61 25.89 -14.03
CA MET A 1 6.18 25.99 -14.38
C MET A 1 5.50 24.63 -14.24
N ARG A 2 4.46 24.57 -13.42
CA ARG A 2 3.72 23.31 -13.21
C ARG A 2 2.83 23.01 -14.40
N THR A 3 2.92 21.79 -14.91
CA THR A 3 2.00 21.31 -15.92
C THR A 3 0.73 20.77 -15.25
N ARG A 4 -0.33 20.63 -16.03
CA ARG A 4 -1.58 20.02 -15.57
C ARG A 4 -1.32 18.61 -15.02
N LYS A 5 -0.44 17.85 -15.70
CA LYS A 5 -0.08 16.49 -15.28
C LYS A 5 0.59 16.49 -13.91
N THR A 6 1.49 17.46 -13.65
CA THR A 6 2.17 17.59 -12.36
C THR A 6 1.17 17.88 -11.23
N HIS A 7 0.21 18.78 -11.49
CA HIS A 7 -0.81 19.12 -10.52
C HIS A 7 -1.66 17.89 -10.14
N GLN A 8 -2.09 17.12 -11.15
CA GLN A 8 -2.87 15.91 -10.92
C GLN A 8 -2.07 14.86 -10.13
N THR A 9 -0.79 14.69 -10.47
CA THR A 9 0.09 13.78 -9.75
C THR A 9 0.21 14.17 -8.29
N GLU A 10 0.39 15.46 -8.00
CA GLU A 10 0.47 15.95 -6.62
C GLU A 10 -0.79 15.67 -5.83
N LEU A 11 -1.97 15.87 -6.44
CA LEU A 11 -3.24 15.59 -5.78
C LEU A 11 -3.36 14.12 -5.39
N VAL A 12 -2.97 13.22 -6.29
CA VAL A 12 -3.01 11.78 -6.03
C VAL A 12 -2.04 11.41 -4.90
N MET A 13 -0.81 11.91 -4.94
CA MET A 13 0.18 11.59 -3.92
C MET A 13 -0.20 12.16 -2.55
N GLN A 14 -0.79 13.35 -2.51
CA GLN A 14 -1.31 13.93 -1.28
C GLN A 14 -2.44 13.08 -0.69
N ALA A 15 -3.31 12.57 -1.53
CA ALA A 15 -4.41 11.71 -1.08
C ALA A 15 -3.88 10.41 -0.47
N VAL A 16 -2.88 9.78 -1.10
CA VAL A 16 -2.27 8.57 -0.54
C VAL A 16 -1.64 8.87 0.82
N SER A 17 -0.95 10.00 0.92
CA SER A 17 -0.27 10.41 2.16
C SER A 17 -1.24 10.68 3.30
N ALA A 18 -2.42 11.23 2.99
CA ALA A 18 -3.43 11.59 3.98
C ALA A 18 -4.27 10.41 4.46
N LEU A 19 -4.33 9.33 3.68
CA LEU A 19 -5.13 8.15 3.98
C LEU A 19 -4.23 7.03 4.51
N ASP A 20 -4.83 6.09 5.22
CA ASP A 20 -4.12 4.94 5.78
C ASP A 20 -4.35 3.73 4.88
N HIS A 21 -3.31 3.32 4.16
CA HIS A 21 -3.34 2.18 3.23
C HIS A 21 -4.54 2.22 2.27
N PRO A 22 -4.70 3.32 1.51
CA PRO A 22 -5.89 3.47 0.67
C PRO A 22 -5.86 2.53 -0.54
N THR A 23 -7.06 2.11 -0.94
CA THR A 23 -7.24 1.49 -2.26
C THR A 23 -7.27 2.58 -3.33
N ALA A 24 -7.20 2.17 -4.62
CA ALA A 24 -7.31 3.13 -5.73
C ALA A 24 -8.64 3.89 -5.68
N ASN A 25 -9.73 3.22 -5.30
CA ASN A 25 -11.04 3.87 -5.17
C ASN A 25 -11.08 4.88 -4.03
N ASP A 26 -10.42 4.58 -2.91
CA ASP A 26 -10.30 5.53 -1.80
C ASP A 26 -9.55 6.79 -2.23
N VAL A 27 -8.47 6.62 -2.98
CA VAL A 27 -7.68 7.73 -3.52
C VAL A 27 -8.52 8.55 -4.49
N LEU A 28 -9.26 7.89 -5.38
CA LEU A 28 -10.14 8.55 -6.35
C LEU A 28 -11.16 9.45 -5.64
N LYS A 29 -11.78 8.94 -4.58
CA LYS A 29 -12.75 9.69 -3.79
C LYS A 29 -12.12 10.94 -3.18
N ALA A 30 -10.94 10.79 -2.56
CA ALA A 30 -10.25 11.91 -1.93
C ALA A 30 -9.82 12.95 -2.95
N VAL A 31 -9.34 12.53 -4.13
CA VAL A 31 -8.95 13.44 -5.20
C VAL A 31 -10.18 14.21 -5.71
N HIS A 32 -11.31 13.53 -5.87
CA HIS A 32 -12.55 14.17 -6.35
C HIS A 32 -13.10 15.23 -5.39
N GLU A 33 -12.80 15.11 -4.10
CA GLU A 33 -13.16 16.15 -3.14
C GLU A 33 -12.39 17.44 -3.38
N GLN A 34 -11.17 17.33 -3.91
CA GLN A 34 -10.30 18.47 -4.23
C GLN A 34 -10.53 18.98 -5.66
N ASP A 35 -10.67 18.06 -6.62
CA ASP A 35 -10.81 18.38 -8.03
C ASP A 35 -11.61 17.30 -8.74
N PRO A 36 -12.93 17.50 -8.92
CA PRO A 36 -13.78 16.51 -9.59
C PRO A 36 -13.46 16.29 -11.06
N ALA A 37 -12.67 17.19 -11.67
CA ALA A 37 -12.30 17.08 -13.09
C ALA A 37 -11.23 16.03 -13.36
N VAL A 38 -10.53 15.56 -12.33
CA VAL A 38 -9.52 14.51 -12.49
C VAL A 38 -10.22 13.19 -12.77
N SER A 39 -9.88 12.55 -13.90
CA SER A 39 -10.54 11.33 -14.31
C SER A 39 -10.06 10.12 -13.50
N ARG A 40 -10.92 9.10 -13.43
CA ARG A 40 -10.59 7.80 -12.83
C ARG A 40 -9.33 7.22 -13.50
N ALA A 41 -9.24 7.29 -14.83
CA ALA A 41 -8.10 6.77 -15.58
C ALA A 41 -6.80 7.47 -15.16
N THR A 42 -6.86 8.78 -14.94
CA THR A 42 -5.70 9.55 -14.50
C THR A 42 -5.23 9.10 -13.11
N VAL A 43 -6.15 8.96 -12.16
CA VAL A 43 -5.82 8.52 -10.81
C VAL A 43 -5.15 7.14 -10.84
N PHE A 44 -5.75 6.20 -11.55
CA PHE A 44 -5.23 4.83 -11.63
C PHE A 44 -3.88 4.79 -12.33
N ARG A 45 -3.69 5.60 -13.39
CA ARG A 45 -2.41 5.69 -14.11
C ARG A 45 -1.30 6.25 -13.20
N VAL A 46 -1.60 7.32 -12.46
CA VAL A 46 -0.61 7.93 -11.56
C VAL A 46 -0.20 6.93 -10.46
N LEU A 47 -1.16 6.22 -9.88
CA LEU A 47 -0.85 5.20 -8.87
C LEU A 47 0.02 4.09 -9.43
N ALA A 48 -0.30 3.60 -10.63
CA ALA A 48 0.46 2.53 -11.28
C ALA A 48 1.88 2.99 -11.61
N GLU A 49 2.04 4.20 -12.16
CA GLU A 49 3.36 4.75 -12.47
C GLU A 49 4.20 4.96 -11.23
N ALA A 50 3.59 5.47 -10.14
CA ALA A 50 4.30 5.70 -8.89
C ALA A 50 4.73 4.38 -8.24
N ALA A 51 3.89 3.35 -8.31
CA ALA A 51 4.24 2.03 -7.80
C ALA A 51 5.39 1.42 -8.61
N GLN A 52 5.37 1.61 -9.93
CA GLN A 52 6.40 1.09 -10.82
C GLN A 52 7.74 1.79 -10.61
N SER A 53 7.73 3.09 -10.33
CA SER A 53 8.95 3.87 -10.10
C SER A 53 9.49 3.74 -8.67
N GLY A 54 8.75 3.10 -7.77
CA GLY A 54 9.16 2.94 -6.38
C GLY A 54 8.75 4.06 -5.45
N GLU A 55 8.01 5.06 -5.93
CA GLU A 55 7.51 6.15 -5.09
C GLU A 55 6.39 5.70 -4.17
N LEU A 56 5.61 4.69 -4.59
CA LEU A 56 4.59 4.05 -3.79
C LEU A 56 4.85 2.56 -3.71
N GLN A 57 4.41 1.95 -2.63
CA GLN A 57 4.38 0.51 -2.48
C GLN A 57 2.94 0.03 -2.73
N ARG A 58 2.78 -0.93 -3.64
CA ARG A 58 1.49 -1.58 -3.86
C ARG A 58 1.44 -2.85 -3.01
N LEU A 59 0.40 -2.97 -2.21
CA LEU A 59 0.18 -4.12 -1.35
C LEU A 59 -0.95 -4.97 -1.93
N ALA A 60 -0.60 -6.12 -2.47
CA ALA A 60 -1.57 -7.08 -3.00
C ALA A 60 -2.07 -7.92 -1.83
N LEU A 61 -3.24 -7.60 -1.31
CA LEU A 61 -3.83 -8.27 -0.16
C LEU A 61 -4.78 -9.36 -0.63
N ALA A 62 -4.61 -10.56 -0.08
CA ALA A 62 -5.48 -11.69 -0.40
C ALA A 62 -6.92 -11.38 -0.01
N GLY A 63 -7.85 -11.55 -0.94
CA GLY A 63 -9.28 -11.38 -0.68
C GLY A 63 -9.78 -9.94 -0.63
N SER A 64 -8.93 -8.96 -0.96
CA SER A 64 -9.34 -7.55 -0.98
C SER A 64 -8.66 -6.81 -2.12
N SER A 65 -9.07 -5.55 -2.33
CA SER A 65 -8.45 -4.69 -3.34
C SER A 65 -7.02 -4.33 -2.92
N ASP A 66 -6.15 -4.13 -3.92
CA ASP A 66 -4.79 -3.67 -3.65
C ASP A 66 -4.81 -2.33 -2.93
N CYS A 67 -3.91 -2.17 -1.97
CA CYS A 67 -3.71 -0.92 -1.24
C CYS A 67 -2.39 -0.29 -1.62
N PHE A 68 -2.24 0.99 -1.33
CA PHE A 68 -1.03 1.74 -1.62
C PHE A 68 -0.47 2.38 -0.35
N ASP A 69 0.84 2.49 -0.28
CA ASP A 69 1.52 3.08 0.86
C ASP A 69 2.72 3.88 0.36
N ILE A 70 2.87 5.09 0.89
CA ILE A 70 3.98 5.97 0.54
C ILE A 70 5.25 5.64 1.34
N THR A 71 5.10 4.92 2.44
CA THR A 71 6.22 4.55 3.31
C THR A 71 7.05 3.46 2.67
N LEU A 72 8.27 3.80 2.29
CA LEU A 72 9.21 2.87 1.65
C LEU A 72 10.03 2.06 2.64
N ARG A 73 9.76 2.19 3.93
CA ARG A 73 10.42 1.37 4.95
C ARG A 73 10.01 -0.08 4.80
N THR A 74 10.97 -0.97 5.03
CA THR A 74 10.67 -2.39 5.12
C THR A 74 9.88 -2.64 6.39
N HIS A 75 8.59 -2.86 6.26
CA HIS A 75 7.72 -3.19 7.37
C HIS A 75 6.70 -4.22 6.91
N ALA A 76 6.18 -4.97 7.86
CA ALA A 76 5.14 -5.95 7.60
C ALA A 76 3.76 -5.31 7.78
N HIS A 77 2.75 -5.96 7.25
CA HIS A 77 1.36 -5.54 7.41
C HIS A 77 0.56 -6.68 8.03
N MET A 78 -0.41 -6.33 8.85
CA MET A 78 -1.35 -7.29 9.39
C MET A 78 -2.75 -6.97 8.87
N VAL A 79 -3.43 -7.97 8.34
CA VAL A 79 -4.81 -7.86 7.88
C VAL A 79 -5.72 -8.48 8.92
N CYS A 80 -6.70 -7.73 9.39
CA CYS A 80 -7.69 -8.24 10.32
C CYS A 80 -8.72 -9.07 9.56
N LEU A 81 -8.86 -10.34 9.92
CA LEU A 81 -9.83 -11.23 9.29
C LEU A 81 -11.27 -10.90 9.68
N GLY A 82 -11.45 -10.17 10.78
CA GLY A 82 -12.78 -9.78 11.25
C GLY A 82 -13.34 -8.55 10.56
N CYS A 83 -12.55 -7.48 10.46
CA CYS A 83 -13.05 -6.20 9.94
C CYS A 83 -12.32 -5.72 8.68
N GLY A 84 -11.28 -6.42 8.25
CA GLY A 84 -10.52 -6.05 7.05
C GLY A 84 -9.52 -4.91 7.25
N ALA A 85 -9.35 -4.42 8.46
CA ALA A 85 -8.40 -3.35 8.74
C ALA A 85 -6.97 -3.81 8.46
N VAL A 86 -6.14 -2.89 7.96
CA VAL A 86 -4.73 -3.14 7.69
C VAL A 86 -3.92 -2.26 8.63
N CYS A 87 -2.99 -2.87 9.36
CA CYS A 87 -2.09 -2.13 10.24
C CYS A 87 -0.64 -2.45 9.91
N ASP A 88 0.24 -1.48 10.15
CA ASP A 88 1.67 -1.68 10.01
C ASP A 88 2.20 -2.45 11.23
N VAL A 89 3.06 -3.41 10.97
CA VAL A 89 3.74 -4.17 12.01
C VAL A 89 5.24 -4.07 11.73
N GLU A 90 5.98 -3.52 12.67
CA GLU A 90 7.44 -3.43 12.51
C GLU A 90 8.05 -4.82 12.62
N THR A 91 8.85 -5.19 11.62
CA THR A 91 9.65 -6.40 11.67
C THR A 91 11.12 -6.00 11.79
N PRO A 92 11.79 -6.45 12.84
CA PRO A 92 13.17 -5.99 13.09
C PRO A 92 14.17 -6.42 12.03
N ASP A 93 13.91 -7.51 11.29
CA ASP A 93 14.88 -7.99 10.31
C ASP A 93 14.23 -8.81 9.21
N THR A 94 14.06 -8.19 8.03
CA THR A 94 13.64 -8.89 6.82
C THR A 94 14.81 -9.38 5.99
N ASN A 95 16.03 -8.93 6.30
CA ASN A 95 17.23 -9.37 5.59
C ASN A 95 17.50 -10.85 5.79
N SER A 96 17.29 -11.36 6.99
CA SER A 96 17.44 -12.79 7.28
C SER A 96 16.49 -13.63 6.44
N LEU A 97 15.26 -13.16 6.24
CA LEU A 97 14.28 -13.86 5.41
C LEU A 97 14.74 -13.90 3.96
N LYS A 98 15.26 -12.78 3.44
CA LYS A 98 15.77 -12.70 2.07
C LYS A 98 16.97 -13.60 1.88
N GLU A 99 17.91 -13.58 2.81
CA GLU A 99 19.13 -14.41 2.76
C GLU A 99 18.78 -15.89 2.74
N ASN A 100 17.86 -16.30 3.60
CA ASN A 100 17.41 -17.68 3.66
C ASN A 100 16.71 -18.09 2.36
N ALA A 101 15.90 -17.21 1.81
CA ALA A 101 15.21 -17.47 0.53
C ALA A 101 16.20 -17.65 -0.62
N VAL A 102 17.28 -16.86 -0.64
CA VAL A 102 18.35 -16.99 -1.65
C VAL A 102 19.04 -18.35 -1.51
N LEU A 103 19.37 -18.75 -0.28
CA LEU A 103 20.03 -20.03 -0.02
C LEU A 103 19.18 -21.22 -0.46
N VAL A 104 17.88 -21.17 -0.19
CA VAL A 104 16.97 -22.27 -0.52
C VAL A 104 16.66 -22.30 -2.01
N SER A 105 16.38 -21.14 -2.62
CA SER A 105 15.97 -21.05 -4.02
C SER A 105 17.13 -21.15 -5.01
N GLY A 106 18.34 -20.76 -4.57
CA GLY A 106 19.51 -20.66 -5.43
C GLY A 106 19.43 -19.54 -6.45
N GLY A 107 18.45 -18.66 -6.33
CA GLY A 107 18.23 -17.57 -7.28
C GLY A 107 18.53 -16.20 -6.69
N ARG A 108 17.94 -15.19 -7.31
CA ARG A 108 18.05 -13.81 -6.86
C ARG A 108 16.68 -13.38 -6.29
N ILE A 109 16.72 -12.74 -5.13
CA ILE A 109 15.52 -12.21 -4.49
C ILE A 109 15.57 -10.69 -4.55
N ASP A 110 14.62 -10.09 -5.27
CA ASP A 110 14.57 -8.65 -5.45
C ASP A 110 13.67 -7.95 -4.45
N ALA A 111 12.68 -8.64 -3.90
CA ALA A 111 11.73 -8.05 -2.96
C ALA A 111 11.26 -9.10 -1.95
N CYS A 112 10.85 -8.60 -0.80
CA CYS A 112 10.27 -9.44 0.25
C CYS A 112 9.08 -8.69 0.85
N HIS A 113 7.92 -9.35 0.86
CA HIS A 113 6.71 -8.81 1.47
C HIS A 113 6.27 -9.76 2.56
N VAL A 114 6.04 -9.23 3.75
CA VAL A 114 5.56 -10.03 4.88
C VAL A 114 4.17 -9.53 5.26
N GLN A 115 3.22 -10.45 5.29
CA GLN A 115 1.85 -10.16 5.70
C GLN A 115 1.45 -11.11 6.82
N PHE A 116 0.78 -10.57 7.84
CA PHE A 116 0.21 -11.36 8.90
C PHE A 116 -1.31 -11.30 8.80
N PHE A 117 -1.96 -12.39 9.15
CA PHE A 117 -3.43 -12.50 9.15
C PHE A 117 -3.87 -12.87 10.56
N GLY A 118 -4.81 -12.13 11.10
CA GLY A 118 -5.29 -12.37 12.45
C GLY A 118 -6.43 -11.44 12.80
N LEU A 119 -6.52 -11.02 14.05
CA LEU A 119 -7.57 -10.13 14.52
C LEU A 119 -6.94 -8.86 15.10
N CYS A 120 -7.50 -7.70 14.75
CA CYS A 120 -7.09 -6.45 15.37
C CYS A 120 -7.53 -6.44 16.84
N PRO A 121 -7.02 -5.51 17.67
CA PRO A 121 -7.36 -5.50 19.10
C PRO A 121 -8.85 -5.49 19.38
N GLU A 122 -9.62 -4.71 18.62
CA GLU A 122 -11.07 -4.62 18.79
C GLU A 122 -11.76 -5.93 18.47
N CYS A 123 -11.42 -6.54 17.33
CA CYS A 123 -12.02 -7.81 16.93
C CYS A 123 -11.59 -8.96 17.85
N ASN A 124 -10.35 -8.92 18.33
CA ASN A 124 -9.84 -9.92 19.25
C ASN A 124 -10.60 -9.89 20.58
N GLN A 125 -10.89 -8.68 21.06
CA GLN A 125 -11.68 -8.51 22.30
C GLN A 125 -13.11 -9.03 22.14
N LYS A 126 -13.72 -8.81 20.98
CA LYS A 126 -15.09 -9.26 20.71
C LYS A 126 -15.20 -10.78 20.65
N ASN A 127 -14.10 -11.47 20.36
CA ASN A 127 -14.08 -12.94 20.24
C ASN A 127 -13.75 -13.66 21.53
N GLN A 128 -13.59 -12.95 22.63
CA GLN A 128 -13.33 -13.58 23.94
C GLN A 128 -14.59 -13.82 24.72
#